data_e8180d6a4fa73124ae0ca6f2f444019d
#
_entry.id   e8180d6a4fa73124ae0ca6f2f444019d
#
_cell.length_a   1.000
_cell.length_b   1.000
_cell.length_c   1.000
_cell.angle_alpha   90.00
_cell.angle_beta   90.00
_cell.angle_gamma   90.00
#
_symmetry.space_group_name_H-M   'P 1'
#
loop_
_entity.id
_entity.type
_entity.pdbx_description
1 polymer ?
#
loop_
_entity_poly.entity_id
_entity_poly.type
_entity_poly.pdbx_seq_one_letter_code
_entity_poly.pdbx_strand_id
1 'polypeptide(L)'
;MSEPIMSHSESIEINASAETVWSLVTDMERYGEWSSENTGGYWRKNEEGIPGTGAVGDEFVGINRRGEDEWKALVEIIDRKENQTFAFVTGGTAMNLIHWRYDLEPNDSGTTLTESWALRNLSPLMIENGDEEVQFRAANARESITATLQGMKAAAES
;
A
#
# COMPACT_ATOMS: atom_id res chain seq x y z
N MET A 1 14.85 -5.56 17.37
CA MET A 1 13.71 -5.32 16.48
C MET A 1 12.45 -5.88 17.09
N SER A 2 11.41 -5.09 17.14
CA SER A 2 10.13 -5.58 17.64
C SER A 2 9.35 -6.22 16.49
N GLU A 3 8.57 -7.23 16.81
CA GLU A 3 7.65 -7.83 15.86
C GLU A 3 6.43 -6.94 15.68
N PRO A 4 5.75 -6.99 14.53
CA PRO A 4 4.50 -6.23 14.35
C PRO A 4 3.41 -6.77 15.30
N ILE A 5 2.47 -5.90 15.63
CA ILE A 5 1.30 -6.26 16.43
C ILE A 5 0.46 -7.28 15.66
N MET A 6 0.27 -7.05 14.37
CA MET A 6 -0.41 -7.94 13.44
C MET A 6 0.24 -7.82 12.08
N SER A 7 0.14 -8.86 11.27
CA SER A 7 0.62 -8.81 9.90
C SER A 7 -0.18 -9.75 9.01
N HIS A 8 -0.14 -9.49 7.70
CA HIS A 8 -0.78 -10.32 6.71
C HIS A 8 -0.03 -10.17 5.39
N SER A 9 0.03 -11.23 4.63
CA SER A 9 0.73 -11.24 3.34
C SER A 9 -0.03 -12.15 2.39
N GLU A 10 -0.08 -11.75 1.12
CA GLU A 10 -0.77 -12.49 0.07
C GLU A 10 0.02 -12.38 -1.22
N SER A 11 0.06 -13.45 -2.01
CA SER A 11 0.77 -13.46 -3.29
C SER A 11 -0.17 -13.85 -4.41
N ILE A 12 0.13 -13.37 -5.63
CA ILE A 12 -0.62 -13.73 -6.82
C ILE A 12 0.36 -13.90 -8.00
N GLU A 13 0.05 -14.85 -8.88
CA GLU A 13 0.82 -15.04 -10.09
C GLU A 13 0.24 -14.18 -11.20
N ILE A 14 1.08 -13.38 -11.85
CA ILE A 14 0.69 -12.48 -12.93
C ILE A 14 1.44 -12.84 -14.20
N ASN A 15 0.71 -13.06 -15.28
CA ASN A 15 1.29 -13.37 -16.58
C ASN A 15 1.67 -12.07 -17.30
N ALA A 16 2.66 -11.38 -16.75
CA ALA A 16 3.20 -10.15 -17.29
C ALA A 16 4.61 -9.93 -16.72
N SER A 17 5.41 -9.13 -17.40
CA SER A 17 6.78 -8.85 -16.96
C SER A 17 6.82 -8.07 -15.65
N ALA A 18 7.93 -8.16 -14.93
CA ALA A 18 8.14 -7.38 -13.71
C ALA A 18 8.04 -5.88 -13.99
N GLU A 19 8.50 -5.43 -15.14
CA GLU A 19 8.38 -4.02 -15.53
C GLU A 19 6.93 -3.55 -15.64
N THR A 20 6.08 -4.38 -16.25
CA THR A 20 4.66 -4.08 -16.38
C THR A 20 3.99 -4.02 -15.00
N VAL A 21 4.26 -5.03 -14.15
CA VAL A 21 3.69 -5.08 -12.81
C VAL A 21 4.21 -3.89 -11.97
N TRP A 22 5.49 -3.58 -12.09
CA TRP A 22 6.11 -2.44 -11.39
C TRP A 22 5.43 -1.12 -11.71
N SER A 23 5.09 -0.90 -12.98
CA SER A 23 4.42 0.33 -13.39
C SER A 23 3.07 0.52 -12.71
N LEU A 24 2.39 -0.57 -12.37
CA LEU A 24 1.12 -0.51 -11.63
C LEU A 24 1.36 -0.31 -10.13
N VAL A 25 2.31 -1.05 -9.57
CA VAL A 25 2.62 -1.00 -8.13
C VAL A 25 3.07 0.40 -7.69
N THR A 26 3.82 1.11 -8.53
CA THR A 26 4.34 2.44 -8.18
C THR A 26 3.38 3.57 -8.55
N ASP A 27 2.29 3.29 -9.23
CA ASP A 27 1.31 4.31 -9.65
C ASP A 27 0.22 4.45 -8.57
N MET A 28 0.58 5.05 -7.45
CA MET A 28 -0.32 5.17 -6.29
C MET A 28 -1.57 5.97 -6.58
N GLU A 29 -1.53 6.89 -7.53
CA GLU A 29 -2.71 7.68 -7.91
C GLU A 29 -3.82 6.79 -8.50
N ARG A 30 -3.45 5.62 -9.04
CA ARG A 30 -4.39 4.66 -9.62
C ARG A 30 -4.87 3.58 -8.65
N TYR A 31 -4.40 3.57 -7.42
CA TYR A 31 -4.77 2.52 -6.47
C TYR A 31 -6.28 2.39 -6.27
N GLY A 32 -7.03 3.48 -6.46
CA GLY A 32 -8.49 3.44 -6.38
C GLY A 32 -9.16 2.54 -7.42
N GLU A 33 -8.46 2.21 -8.50
CA GLU A 33 -8.99 1.31 -9.53
C GLU A 33 -9.04 -0.15 -9.02
N TRP A 34 -8.24 -0.49 -8.03
CA TRP A 34 -8.06 -1.87 -7.58
C TRP A 34 -8.44 -2.10 -6.13
N SER A 35 -8.18 -1.14 -5.26
CA SER A 35 -8.45 -1.26 -3.83
C SER A 35 -9.94 -1.16 -3.53
N SER A 36 -10.39 -1.90 -2.51
CA SER A 36 -11.76 -1.81 -2.01
C SER A 36 -11.98 -0.61 -1.07
N GLU A 37 -10.92 0.05 -0.66
CA GLU A 37 -10.97 1.14 0.32
C GLU A 37 -10.36 2.43 -0.20
N ASN A 38 -9.19 2.37 -0.81
CA ASN A 38 -8.48 3.53 -1.34
C ASN A 38 -9.12 4.00 -2.64
N THR A 39 -9.32 5.31 -2.78
CA THR A 39 -9.88 5.91 -3.99
C THR A 39 -8.86 6.70 -4.80
N GLY A 40 -7.57 6.62 -4.44
CA GLY A 40 -6.49 7.36 -5.07
C GLY A 40 -5.85 8.33 -4.10
N GLY A 41 -5.48 9.50 -4.59
CA GLY A 41 -4.84 10.51 -3.76
C GLY A 41 -3.90 11.38 -4.57
N TYR A 42 -2.93 11.97 -3.89
CA TYR A 42 -1.99 12.89 -4.55
C TYR A 42 -0.64 12.88 -3.83
N TRP A 43 0.42 13.16 -4.60
CA TRP A 43 1.77 13.34 -4.06
C TRP A 43 1.89 14.72 -3.42
N ARG A 44 2.47 14.77 -2.23
CA ARG A 44 2.75 16.05 -1.59
C ARG A 44 3.89 16.74 -2.33
N LYS A 45 3.80 18.06 -2.40
CA LYS A 45 4.82 18.89 -3.04
C LYS A 45 5.90 19.25 -2.03
N ASN A 46 7.15 19.33 -2.50
CA ASN A 46 8.27 19.80 -1.69
C ASN A 46 8.22 21.32 -1.54
N GLU A 47 9.22 21.91 -0.89
CA GLU A 47 9.30 23.35 -0.67
C GLU A 47 9.34 24.15 -1.98
N GLU A 48 9.82 23.55 -3.06
CA GLU A 48 9.89 24.17 -4.37
C GLU A 48 8.59 24.02 -5.18
N GLY A 49 7.60 23.37 -4.61
CA GLY A 49 6.32 23.14 -5.27
C GLY A 49 6.31 21.98 -6.25
N ILE A 50 7.32 21.10 -6.19
CA ILE A 50 7.45 19.95 -7.07
C ILE A 50 6.83 18.73 -6.39
N PRO A 51 5.85 18.05 -7.05
CA PRO A 51 5.24 16.85 -6.46
C PRO A 51 6.22 15.69 -6.40
N GLY A 52 6.02 14.82 -5.42
CA GLY A 52 6.79 13.58 -5.30
C GLY A 52 6.53 12.63 -6.47
N THR A 53 7.43 11.68 -6.65
CA THR A 53 7.40 10.71 -7.75
C THR A 53 7.49 9.26 -7.27
N GLY A 54 7.53 9.06 -5.95
CA GLY A 54 7.67 7.73 -5.37
C GLY A 54 9.09 7.38 -4.98
N ALA A 55 9.98 8.36 -4.91
CA ALA A 55 11.32 8.15 -4.37
C ALA A 55 11.25 7.98 -2.85
N VAL A 56 12.25 7.31 -2.27
CA VAL A 56 12.32 7.16 -0.81
C VAL A 56 12.31 8.54 -0.17
N GLY A 57 11.43 8.73 0.82
CA GLY A 57 11.22 10.00 1.51
C GLY A 57 10.06 10.82 0.95
N ASP A 58 9.58 10.51 -0.25
CA ASP A 58 8.42 11.20 -0.81
C ASP A 58 7.16 10.80 -0.04
N GLU A 59 6.22 11.74 0.05
CA GLU A 59 4.97 11.53 0.79
C GLU A 59 3.77 11.58 -0.15
N PHE A 60 2.86 10.63 0.05
CA PHE A 60 1.60 10.54 -0.69
C PHE A 60 0.43 10.64 0.29
N VAL A 61 -0.60 11.40 -0.07
CA VAL A 61 -1.82 11.46 0.72
C VAL A 61 -2.86 10.59 0.04
N GLY A 62 -3.14 9.44 0.65
CA GLY A 62 -4.17 8.53 0.16
C GLY A 62 -5.54 8.97 0.65
N ILE A 63 -6.53 8.86 -0.21
CA ILE A 63 -7.92 9.15 0.12
C ILE A 63 -8.65 7.81 0.21
N ASN A 64 -9.24 7.53 1.35
CA ASN A 64 -9.94 6.28 1.60
C ASN A 64 -11.41 6.55 1.84
N ARG A 65 -12.24 5.60 1.45
CA ARG A 65 -13.68 5.71 1.62
C ARG A 65 -14.28 4.38 2.05
N ARG A 66 -15.23 4.46 2.98
CA ARG A 66 -16.03 3.30 3.38
C ARG A 66 -17.44 3.78 3.66
N GLY A 67 -18.36 3.46 2.76
CA GLY A 67 -19.71 3.99 2.80
C GLY A 67 -19.69 5.50 2.60
N GLU A 68 -20.20 6.24 3.56
CA GLU A 68 -20.23 7.70 3.52
C GLU A 68 -19.00 8.33 4.19
N ASP A 69 -18.20 7.51 4.87
CA ASP A 69 -17.00 7.99 5.55
C ASP A 69 -15.84 8.10 4.59
N GLU A 70 -15.16 9.24 4.63
CA GLU A 70 -13.95 9.49 3.85
C GLU A 70 -12.88 10.03 4.77
N TRP A 71 -11.66 9.52 4.63
CA TRP A 71 -10.52 10.03 5.40
C TRP A 71 -9.26 10.02 4.56
N LYS A 72 -8.29 10.80 5.00
CA LYS A 72 -6.98 10.87 4.35
C LYS A 72 -5.93 10.19 5.22
N ALA A 73 -5.00 9.50 4.57
CA ALA A 73 -3.88 8.87 5.24
C ALA A 73 -2.58 9.29 4.56
N LEU A 74 -1.67 9.85 5.34
CA LEU A 74 -0.34 10.19 4.84
C LEU A 74 0.52 8.93 4.86
N VAL A 75 1.21 8.66 3.76
CA VAL A 75 2.22 7.60 3.70
C VAL A 75 3.54 8.17 3.21
N GLU A 76 4.62 7.60 3.68
CA GLU A 76 5.97 7.97 3.26
C GLU A 76 6.64 6.76 2.62
N ILE A 77 7.28 6.95 1.47
CA ILE A 77 8.00 5.87 0.79
C ILE A 77 9.26 5.57 1.57
N ILE A 78 9.44 4.31 1.98
CA ILE A 78 10.56 3.90 2.82
C ILE A 78 11.52 2.94 2.14
N ASP A 79 11.11 2.28 1.05
CA ASP A 79 11.98 1.39 0.29
C ASP A 79 11.54 1.38 -1.17
N ARG A 80 12.53 1.41 -2.06
CA ARG A 80 12.28 1.34 -3.49
C ARG A 80 13.47 0.71 -4.19
N LYS A 81 13.23 -0.47 -4.78
CA LYS A 81 14.21 -1.17 -5.63
C LYS A 81 13.50 -1.48 -6.93
N GLU A 82 13.93 -0.87 -8.00
CA GLU A 82 13.29 -0.94 -9.32
C GLU A 82 12.97 -2.37 -9.70
N ASN A 83 11.70 -2.61 -10.05
CA ASN A 83 11.16 -3.92 -10.46
C ASN A 83 11.24 -5.00 -9.38
N GLN A 84 11.52 -4.65 -8.13
CA GLN A 84 11.69 -5.63 -7.03
C GLN A 84 10.86 -5.32 -5.81
N THR A 85 10.98 -4.11 -5.25
CA THR A 85 10.36 -3.77 -3.97
C THR A 85 9.89 -2.33 -3.93
N PHE A 86 8.66 -2.14 -3.44
CA PHE A 86 8.11 -0.81 -3.18
C PHE A 86 7.39 -0.86 -1.84
N ALA A 87 7.83 -0.02 -0.89
CA ALA A 87 7.26 -0.03 0.45
C ALA A 87 7.04 1.38 0.98
N PHE A 88 5.98 1.52 1.77
CA PHE A 88 5.64 2.80 2.38
C PHE A 88 5.02 2.57 3.76
N VAL A 89 5.02 3.63 4.58
CA VAL A 89 4.53 3.55 5.95
C VAL A 89 3.46 4.62 6.21
N THR A 90 2.33 4.19 6.73
CA THR A 90 1.24 5.09 7.13
C THR A 90 1.67 5.90 8.36
N GLY A 91 1.44 7.19 8.32
CA GLY A 91 1.84 8.11 9.38
C GLY A 91 3.28 8.60 9.24
N GLY A 92 3.96 8.21 8.16
CA GLY A 92 5.37 8.52 7.97
C GLY A 92 6.26 7.75 8.94
N THR A 93 7.57 7.92 8.81
CA THR A 93 8.53 7.27 9.71
C THR A 93 8.40 7.77 11.15
N ALA A 94 7.88 8.98 11.35
CA ALA A 94 7.68 9.55 12.67
C ALA A 94 6.65 8.77 13.49
N MET A 95 5.50 8.46 12.91
CA MET A 95 4.44 7.69 13.60
C MET A 95 4.63 6.19 13.46
N ASN A 96 5.17 5.74 12.34
CA ASN A 96 5.50 4.34 12.08
C ASN A 96 4.33 3.39 12.40
N LEU A 97 3.17 3.66 11.82
CA LEU A 97 1.95 2.93 12.16
C LEU A 97 1.81 1.61 11.40
N ILE A 98 1.70 1.67 10.08
CA ILE A 98 1.43 0.50 9.25
C ILE A 98 2.42 0.49 8.10
N HIS A 99 3.13 -0.62 7.95
CA HIS A 99 4.03 -0.84 6.82
C HIS A 99 3.29 -1.61 5.73
N TRP A 100 3.32 -1.06 4.52
CA TRP A 100 2.79 -1.68 3.32
C TRP A 100 3.95 -1.97 2.39
N ARG A 101 3.97 -3.16 1.83
CA ARG A 101 5.11 -3.58 1.01
C ARG A 101 4.65 -4.42 -0.17
N TYR A 102 5.19 -4.13 -1.34
CA TYR A 102 5.05 -4.94 -2.54
C TYR A 102 6.40 -5.52 -2.90
N ASP A 103 6.43 -6.83 -3.15
CA ASP A 103 7.62 -7.53 -3.63
C ASP A 103 7.29 -8.23 -4.94
N LEU A 104 8.17 -8.07 -5.93
CA LEU A 104 8.03 -8.67 -7.25
C LEU A 104 9.14 -9.68 -7.47
N GLU A 105 8.77 -10.89 -7.87
CA GLU A 105 9.73 -11.94 -8.18
C GLU A 105 9.44 -12.50 -9.57
N PRO A 106 10.32 -12.26 -10.56
CA PRO A 106 10.15 -12.82 -11.89
C PRO A 106 10.21 -14.36 -11.86
N ASN A 107 9.39 -14.98 -12.69
CA ASN A 107 9.39 -16.45 -12.85
C ASN A 107 9.21 -16.80 -14.34
N ASP A 108 9.15 -18.08 -14.65
CA ASP A 108 9.10 -18.55 -16.04
C ASP A 108 7.86 -18.07 -16.80
N SER A 109 6.75 -17.82 -16.11
CA SER A 109 5.49 -17.43 -16.77
C SER A 109 5.13 -15.96 -16.57
N GLY A 110 5.94 -15.21 -15.82
CA GLY A 110 5.67 -13.78 -15.57
C GLY A 110 6.26 -13.31 -14.26
N THR A 111 5.41 -12.89 -13.34
CA THR A 111 5.83 -12.28 -12.07
C THR A 111 4.94 -12.75 -10.93
N THR A 112 5.58 -13.11 -9.81
CA THR A 112 4.85 -13.32 -8.55
C THR A 112 4.84 -11.97 -7.82
N LEU A 113 3.65 -11.44 -7.55
CA LEU A 113 3.49 -10.21 -6.80
C LEU A 113 2.99 -10.55 -5.40
N THR A 114 3.71 -10.07 -4.39
CA THR A 114 3.34 -10.23 -2.98
C THR A 114 3.06 -8.87 -2.39
N GLU A 115 1.91 -8.72 -1.73
CA GLU A 115 1.60 -7.53 -0.95
C GLU A 115 1.55 -7.91 0.52
N SER A 116 2.23 -7.12 1.36
CA SER A 116 2.32 -7.36 2.81
C SER A 116 1.85 -6.14 3.57
N TRP A 117 1.25 -6.38 4.72
CA TRP A 117 0.74 -5.38 5.63
C TRP A 117 1.20 -5.73 7.05
N ALA A 118 1.75 -4.76 7.76
CA ALA A 118 2.22 -4.97 9.14
C ALA A 118 1.85 -3.77 10.01
N LEU A 119 1.00 -4.01 11.00
CA LEU A 119 0.64 -3.01 12.01
C LEU A 119 1.75 -2.96 13.05
N ARG A 120 2.45 -1.84 13.12
CA ARG A 120 3.60 -1.66 14.03
C ARG A 120 3.26 -0.91 15.30
N ASN A 121 2.43 0.12 15.20
CA ASN A 121 2.01 0.94 16.31
C ASN A 121 0.53 1.27 16.16
N LEU A 122 -0.17 1.41 17.27
CA LEU A 122 -1.57 1.78 17.26
C LEU A 122 -1.72 3.29 17.01
N SER A 123 -2.63 3.65 16.11
CA SER A 123 -3.00 5.05 15.91
C SER A 123 -3.81 5.55 17.11
N PRO A 124 -3.92 6.88 17.30
CA PRO A 124 -4.76 7.41 18.37
C PRO A 124 -6.18 6.87 18.36
N LEU A 125 -6.78 6.71 17.17
CA LEU A 125 -8.13 6.17 17.04
C LEU A 125 -8.21 4.72 17.48
N MET A 126 -7.21 3.91 17.15
CA MET A 126 -7.14 2.51 17.59
C MET A 126 -6.99 2.40 19.10
N ILE A 127 -6.20 3.29 19.70
CA ILE A 127 -6.04 3.33 21.17
C ILE A 127 -7.37 3.68 21.82
N GLU A 128 -8.04 4.70 21.30
CA GLU A 128 -9.32 5.17 21.84
C GLU A 128 -10.43 4.12 21.71
N ASN A 129 -10.55 3.51 20.55
CA ASN A 129 -11.64 2.56 20.26
C ASN A 129 -11.31 1.10 20.59
N GLY A 130 -10.04 0.80 20.89
CA GLY A 130 -9.62 -0.51 21.38
C GLY A 130 -9.52 -1.60 20.32
N ASP A 131 -9.48 -2.83 20.78
CA ASP A 131 -9.24 -4.01 19.94
C ASP A 131 -10.27 -4.19 18.81
N GLU A 132 -11.49 -3.81 19.03
CA GLU A 132 -12.53 -3.89 18.00
C GLU A 132 -12.16 -3.07 16.76
N GLU A 133 -11.61 -1.87 16.96
CA GLU A 133 -11.15 -1.04 15.85
C GLU A 133 -9.94 -1.67 15.15
N VAL A 134 -9.02 -2.24 15.92
CA VAL A 134 -7.84 -2.93 15.38
C VAL A 134 -8.27 -4.10 14.49
N GLN A 135 -9.19 -4.94 14.96
CA GLN A 135 -9.70 -6.08 14.19
C GLN A 135 -10.45 -5.64 12.94
N PHE A 136 -11.21 -4.58 13.03
CA PHE A 136 -11.94 -4.01 11.90
C PHE A 136 -10.96 -3.54 10.81
N ARG A 137 -9.91 -2.82 11.21
CA ARG A 137 -8.88 -2.33 10.28
C ARG A 137 -8.11 -3.49 9.65
N ALA A 138 -7.80 -4.52 10.42
CA ALA A 138 -7.11 -5.71 9.90
C ALA A 138 -7.95 -6.45 8.87
N ALA A 139 -9.25 -6.60 9.12
CA ALA A 139 -10.15 -7.26 8.18
C ALA A 139 -10.24 -6.46 6.87
N ASN A 140 -10.34 -5.13 6.96
CA ASN A 140 -10.37 -4.27 5.79
C ASN A 140 -9.07 -4.33 5.00
N ALA A 141 -7.93 -4.42 5.67
CA ALA A 141 -6.62 -4.53 5.01
C ALA A 141 -6.54 -5.83 4.21
N ARG A 142 -6.99 -6.95 4.79
CA ARG A 142 -6.99 -8.25 4.08
C ARG A 142 -7.87 -8.21 2.85
N GLU A 143 -9.06 -7.68 2.96
CA GLU A 143 -9.99 -7.54 1.84
C GLU A 143 -9.40 -6.65 0.74
N SER A 144 -8.79 -5.53 1.13
CA SER A 144 -8.17 -4.60 0.21
C SER A 144 -6.97 -5.23 -0.51
N ILE A 145 -6.15 -6.00 0.19
CA ILE A 145 -5.01 -6.69 -0.40
C ILE A 145 -5.48 -7.66 -1.49
N THR A 146 -6.48 -8.49 -1.19
CA THR A 146 -7.02 -9.43 -2.16
C THR A 146 -7.55 -8.71 -3.39
N ALA A 147 -8.35 -7.67 -3.20
CA ALA A 147 -8.92 -6.87 -4.30
C ALA A 147 -7.83 -6.21 -5.13
N THR A 148 -6.84 -5.61 -4.48
CA THR A 148 -5.74 -4.91 -5.16
C THR A 148 -4.92 -5.86 -6.01
N LEU A 149 -4.55 -7.02 -5.48
CA LEU A 149 -3.76 -8.00 -6.22
C LEU A 149 -4.52 -8.52 -7.45
N GLN A 150 -5.80 -8.82 -7.30
CA GLN A 150 -6.64 -9.27 -8.40
C GLN A 150 -6.81 -8.18 -9.46
N GLY A 151 -7.01 -6.94 -9.03
CA GLY A 151 -7.13 -5.79 -9.93
C GLY A 151 -5.86 -5.52 -10.72
N MET A 152 -4.72 -5.56 -10.06
CA MET A 152 -3.43 -5.37 -10.71
C MET A 152 -3.14 -6.50 -11.71
N LYS A 153 -3.48 -7.75 -11.36
CA LYS A 153 -3.34 -8.88 -12.28
C LYS A 153 -4.18 -8.66 -13.53
N ALA A 154 -5.44 -8.30 -13.37
CA ALA A 154 -6.33 -8.05 -14.50
C ALA A 154 -5.80 -6.92 -15.40
N ALA A 155 -5.31 -5.83 -14.80
CA ALA A 155 -4.76 -4.70 -15.52
C ALA A 155 -3.47 -5.07 -16.27
N ALA A 156 -2.60 -5.84 -15.63
CA ALA A 156 -1.31 -6.23 -16.22
C ALA A 156 -1.48 -7.21 -17.38
N GLU A 157 -2.49 -8.07 -17.31
CA GLU A 157 -2.74 -9.10 -18.32
C GLU A 157 -3.67 -8.68 -19.45
N SER A 158 -4.20 -7.47 -19.37
CA SER A 158 -5.12 -6.96 -20.40
C SER A 158 -4.44 -6.52 -21.69
#